data_24a5dc386456014e005e972e701edc26
#
_entry.id   24a5dc386456014e005e972e701edc26
#
_cell.length_a   1.000
_cell.length_b   1.000
_cell.length_c   1.000
_cell.angle_alpha   90.00
_cell.angle_beta   90.00
_cell.angle_gamma   90.00
#
_symmetry.space_group_name_H-M   'P 1'
#
loop_
_entity.id
_entity.type
_entity.pdbx_description
1 polymer ?
#
loop_
_entity_poly.entity_id
_entity_poly.type
_entity_poly.pdbx_seq_one_letter_code
_entity_poly.pdbx_strand_id
1 'polypeptide(L)'
;MQTEHVILLNAQGVPTGTLEKYAAHTADTRLHLAFSSWLFNAKGQLLVTRRALSKKAWPGVWTNSVCGHPQLGESNEDAVIRRCRYELGVEITPPESIYPDFRYRATDPNGIVENEVCPVFAAR
;
A
#
# COMPACT_ATOMS: atom_id res chain seq x y z
N MET A 1 -3.92 21.28 0.11
CA MET A 1 -3.66 19.86 0.46
C MET A 1 -3.77 19.04 -0.80
N GLN A 2 -2.75 18.26 -1.11
CA GLN A 2 -2.79 17.38 -2.29
C GLN A 2 -3.63 16.15 -1.98
N THR A 3 -4.56 15.84 -2.87
CA THR A 3 -5.32 14.60 -2.82
C THR A 3 -4.42 13.44 -3.27
N GLU A 4 -4.31 12.39 -2.47
CA GLU A 4 -3.60 11.19 -2.87
C GLU A 4 -4.33 10.49 -4.02
N HIS A 5 -3.56 9.86 -4.89
CA HIS A 5 -4.08 9.09 -6.01
C HIS A 5 -3.45 7.69 -6.02
N VAL A 6 -4.00 6.81 -6.85
CA VAL A 6 -3.38 5.54 -7.20
C VAL A 6 -2.93 5.59 -8.66
N ILE A 7 -1.88 4.84 -8.98
CA ILE A 7 -1.39 4.70 -10.35
C ILE A 7 -2.06 3.49 -10.97
N LEU A 8 -2.90 3.72 -11.98
CA LEU A 8 -3.58 2.65 -12.71
C LEU A 8 -2.61 1.91 -13.61
N LEU A 9 -2.76 0.59 -13.68
CA LEU A 9 -1.90 -0.29 -14.46
C LEU A 9 -2.73 -1.07 -15.48
N ASN A 10 -2.11 -1.42 -16.61
CA ASN A 10 -2.69 -2.39 -17.54
C ASN A 10 -2.31 -3.83 -17.13
N ALA A 11 -2.76 -4.81 -17.91
CA ALA A 11 -2.51 -6.23 -17.61
C ALA A 11 -1.02 -6.59 -17.57
N GLN A 12 -0.17 -5.82 -18.25
CA GLN A 12 1.29 -5.99 -18.27
C GLN A 12 2.00 -5.22 -17.15
N GLY A 13 1.26 -4.55 -16.26
CA GLY A 13 1.82 -3.77 -15.17
C GLY A 13 2.37 -2.41 -15.57
N VAL A 14 1.99 -1.91 -16.75
CA VAL A 14 2.44 -0.60 -17.25
C VAL A 14 1.46 0.49 -16.79
N PRO A 15 1.97 1.62 -16.25
CA PRO A 15 1.10 2.73 -15.84
C PRO A 15 0.30 3.30 -17.01
N THR A 16 -1.00 3.52 -16.80
CA THR A 16 -1.92 4.05 -17.81
C THR A 16 -2.62 5.34 -17.38
N GLY A 17 -2.48 5.75 -16.14
CA GLY A 17 -3.11 6.96 -15.63
C GLY A 17 -3.18 6.96 -14.12
N THR A 18 -3.95 7.87 -13.57
CA THR A 18 -4.16 8.00 -12.13
C THR A 18 -5.65 8.12 -11.82
N LEU A 19 -6.00 7.77 -10.57
CA LEU A 19 -7.36 7.92 -10.06
C LEU A 19 -7.27 8.35 -8.59
N GLU A 20 -8.15 9.22 -8.15
CA GLU A 20 -8.19 9.65 -6.75
C GLU A 20 -8.35 8.43 -5.84
N LYS A 21 -7.57 8.39 -4.75
CA LYS A 21 -7.43 7.19 -3.90
C LYS A 21 -8.75 6.67 -3.37
N TYR A 22 -9.61 7.56 -2.86
CA TYR A 22 -10.89 7.13 -2.29
C TYR A 22 -11.82 6.59 -3.37
N ALA A 23 -11.85 7.22 -4.54
CA ALA A 23 -12.68 6.80 -5.67
C ALA A 23 -12.19 5.50 -6.32
N ALA A 24 -10.92 5.12 -6.11
CA ALA A 24 -10.32 3.93 -6.71
C ALA A 24 -10.89 2.62 -6.14
N HIS A 25 -11.30 2.61 -4.88
CA HIS A 25 -11.75 1.40 -4.19
C HIS A 25 -13.28 1.31 -4.24
N THR A 26 -13.78 0.40 -5.08
CA THR A 26 -15.22 0.18 -5.33
C THR A 26 -15.52 -1.32 -5.34
N ALA A 27 -16.72 -1.69 -5.74
CA ALA A 27 -17.07 -3.10 -5.99
C ALA A 27 -16.41 -3.65 -7.26
N ASP A 28 -15.77 -2.81 -8.08
CA ASP A 28 -15.05 -3.20 -9.30
C ASP A 28 -13.77 -2.37 -9.45
N THR A 29 -12.90 -2.49 -8.46
CA THR A 29 -11.65 -1.73 -8.39
C THR A 29 -10.71 -2.10 -9.52
N ARG A 30 -10.22 -1.10 -10.25
CA ARG A 30 -9.25 -1.26 -11.34
C ARG A 30 -7.87 -1.62 -10.78
N LEU A 31 -7.10 -2.37 -11.58
CA LEU A 31 -5.73 -2.73 -11.22
C LEU A 31 -4.88 -1.47 -11.02
N HIS A 32 -4.21 -1.38 -9.88
CA HIS A 32 -3.36 -0.23 -9.55
C HIS A 32 -2.13 -0.65 -8.75
N LEU A 33 -1.17 0.27 -8.66
CA LEU A 33 0.07 0.05 -7.95
C LEU A 33 -0.11 0.34 -6.46
N ALA A 34 0.39 -0.57 -5.63
CA ALA A 34 0.44 -0.42 -4.18
C ALA A 34 1.78 -0.94 -3.66
N PHE A 35 1.97 -0.91 -2.36
CA PHE A 35 3.07 -1.61 -1.69
C PHE A 35 2.62 -2.10 -0.31
N SER A 36 3.33 -3.13 0.18
CA SER A 36 3.26 -3.59 1.55
C SER A 36 4.66 -3.54 2.16
N SER A 37 4.77 -3.17 3.42
CA SER A 37 6.05 -3.14 4.11
C SER A 37 5.92 -3.78 5.49
N TRP A 38 6.95 -4.55 5.87
CA TRP A 38 7.08 -5.21 7.16
C TRP A 38 8.22 -4.52 7.92
N LEU A 39 7.91 -3.94 9.07
CA LEU A 39 8.89 -3.23 9.89
C LEU A 39 9.28 -4.08 11.09
N PHE A 40 10.59 -4.15 11.34
CA PHE A 40 11.16 -4.88 12.47
C PHE A 40 11.94 -3.91 13.35
N ASN A 41 11.90 -4.11 14.67
CA ASN A 41 12.74 -3.36 15.58
C ASN A 41 14.12 -4.03 15.74
N ALA A 42 15.00 -3.44 16.56
CA ALA A 42 16.35 -3.98 16.79
C ALA A 42 16.35 -5.38 17.42
N LYS A 43 15.24 -5.79 18.05
CA LYS A 43 15.09 -7.13 18.64
C LYS A 43 14.50 -8.14 17.66
N GLY A 44 14.27 -7.76 16.41
CA GLY A 44 13.65 -8.61 15.40
C GLY A 44 12.15 -8.81 15.56
N GLN A 45 11.48 -7.99 16.37
CA GLN A 45 10.03 -8.04 16.53
C GLN A 45 9.34 -7.31 15.39
N LEU A 46 8.28 -7.91 14.88
CA LEU A 46 7.47 -7.35 13.79
C LEU A 46 6.41 -6.40 14.33
N LEU A 47 6.30 -5.23 13.71
CA LEU A 47 5.19 -4.31 13.97
C LEU A 47 3.98 -4.72 13.12
N VAL A 48 2.84 -4.94 13.77
CA VAL A 48 1.55 -5.09 13.09
C VAL A 48 0.65 -3.91 13.45
N THR A 49 -0.24 -3.54 12.56
CA THR A 49 -1.14 -2.41 12.74
C THR A 49 -2.59 -2.85 12.51
N ARG A 50 -3.51 -2.08 13.03
CA ARG A 50 -4.94 -2.27 12.80
C ARG A 50 -5.43 -1.16 11.88
N ARG A 51 -6.13 -1.54 10.81
CA ARG A 51 -6.71 -0.56 9.86
C ARG A 51 -7.70 0.32 10.59
N ALA A 52 -7.69 1.61 10.28
CA ALA A 52 -8.63 2.57 10.85
C ALA A 52 -10.07 2.14 10.56
N LEU A 53 -10.98 2.39 11.50
CA LEU A 53 -12.40 2.08 11.32
C LEU A 53 -13.04 2.91 10.20
N SER A 54 -12.43 4.03 9.82
CA SER A 54 -12.86 4.90 8.73
C SER A 54 -12.40 4.41 7.35
N LYS A 55 -11.60 3.34 7.27
CA LYS A 55 -11.16 2.79 5.98
C LYS A 55 -12.35 2.24 5.20
N LYS A 56 -12.35 2.46 3.88
CA LYS A 56 -13.38 1.97 2.97
C LYS A 56 -13.31 0.46 2.82
N ALA A 57 -12.09 -0.09 2.66
CA ALA A 57 -11.85 -1.52 2.53
C ALA A 57 -11.27 -2.08 3.82
N TRP A 58 -11.78 -3.21 4.27
CA TRP A 58 -11.35 -3.93 5.49
C TRP A 58 -11.15 -3.03 6.71
N PRO A 59 -12.15 -2.25 7.14
CA PRO A 59 -12.00 -1.43 8.34
C PRO A 59 -11.75 -2.29 9.58
N GLY A 60 -10.85 -1.83 10.46
CA GLY A 60 -10.57 -2.47 11.74
C GLY A 60 -9.80 -3.78 11.67
N VAL A 61 -9.36 -4.23 10.52
CA VAL A 61 -8.62 -5.49 10.35
C VAL A 61 -7.14 -5.29 10.72
N TRP A 62 -6.57 -6.27 11.44
CA TRP A 62 -5.13 -6.30 11.72
C TRP A 62 -4.37 -6.70 10.44
N THR A 63 -3.25 -6.03 10.20
CA THR A 63 -2.51 -6.16 8.96
C THR A 63 -1.00 -5.92 9.18
N ASN A 64 -0.25 -5.80 8.10
CA ASN A 64 1.18 -5.52 8.10
C ASN A 64 1.51 -4.17 8.74
N SER A 65 2.80 -3.83 8.77
CA SER A 65 3.26 -2.60 9.42
C SER A 65 2.75 -1.35 8.71
N VAL A 66 3.02 -1.24 7.40
CA VAL A 66 2.62 -0.10 6.58
C VAL A 66 2.30 -0.59 5.18
N CYS A 67 1.25 -0.07 4.60
CA CYS A 67 0.94 -0.22 3.19
C CYS A 67 0.48 1.11 2.62
N GLY A 68 0.48 1.25 1.32
CA GLY A 68 0.06 2.48 0.67
C GLY A 68 0.20 2.40 -0.83
N HIS A 69 0.17 3.56 -1.45
CA HIS A 69 0.17 3.70 -2.90
C HIS A 69 1.26 4.67 -3.33
N PRO A 70 2.22 4.25 -4.19
CA PRO A 70 3.17 5.18 -4.77
C PRO A 70 2.44 6.28 -5.53
N GLN A 71 2.94 7.49 -5.43
CA GLN A 71 2.42 8.63 -6.17
C GLN A 71 3.17 8.78 -7.48
N LEU A 72 2.59 9.50 -8.44
CA LEU A 72 3.20 9.70 -9.75
C LEU A 72 4.58 10.36 -9.60
N GLY A 73 5.60 9.76 -10.22
CA GLY A 73 6.98 10.24 -10.12
C GLY A 73 7.74 9.78 -8.87
N GLU A 74 7.10 9.01 -7.99
CA GLU A 74 7.71 8.51 -6.76
C GLU A 74 8.15 7.06 -6.95
N SER A 75 9.34 6.70 -6.46
CA SER A 75 9.76 5.29 -6.42
C SER A 75 8.98 4.54 -5.34
N ASN A 76 8.92 3.21 -5.47
CA ASN A 76 8.29 2.37 -4.44
C ASN A 76 8.97 2.55 -3.08
N GLU A 77 10.30 2.60 -3.06
CA GLU A 77 11.09 2.77 -1.84
C GLU A 77 10.80 4.11 -1.16
N ASP A 78 10.72 5.19 -1.94
CA ASP A 78 10.38 6.53 -1.42
C ASP A 78 8.95 6.56 -0.89
N ALA A 79 8.03 5.85 -1.51
CA ALA A 79 6.65 5.72 -1.03
C ALA A 79 6.60 5.02 0.33
N VAL A 80 7.37 3.95 0.52
CA VAL A 80 7.48 3.25 1.82
C VAL A 80 7.99 4.20 2.89
N ILE A 81 9.07 4.93 2.62
CA ILE A 81 9.68 5.89 3.56
C ILE A 81 8.67 6.99 3.91
N ARG A 82 8.01 7.56 2.92
CA ARG A 82 7.01 8.63 3.11
C ARG A 82 5.87 8.15 4.00
N ARG A 83 5.33 6.96 3.76
CA ARG A 83 4.20 6.44 4.53
C ARG A 83 4.59 6.07 5.95
N CYS A 84 5.80 5.57 6.17
CA CYS A 84 6.31 5.32 7.52
C CYS A 84 6.40 6.62 8.33
N ARG A 85 6.88 7.71 7.73
CA ARG A 85 6.87 9.03 8.38
C ARG A 85 5.47 9.52 8.69
N TYR A 86 4.59 9.43 7.70
CA TYR A 86 3.23 9.97 7.80
C TYR A 86 2.38 9.19 8.80
N GLU A 87 2.38 7.88 8.73
CA GLU A 87 1.48 7.06 9.55
C GLU A 87 2.03 6.76 10.94
N LEU A 88 3.33 6.56 11.06
CA LEU A 88 3.97 6.10 12.29
C LEU A 88 4.92 7.12 12.91
N GLY A 89 5.27 8.17 12.19
CA GLY A 89 6.24 9.16 12.64
C GLY A 89 7.65 8.60 12.78
N VAL A 90 7.99 7.53 12.07
CA VAL A 90 9.31 6.87 12.19
C VAL A 90 10.15 7.04 10.93
N GLU A 91 11.47 7.13 11.14
CA GLU A 91 12.46 7.06 10.09
C GLU A 91 12.97 5.61 10.01
N ILE A 92 13.04 5.09 8.81
CA ILE A 92 13.49 3.72 8.56
C ILE A 92 14.79 3.71 7.76
N THR A 93 15.52 2.60 7.83
CA THR A 93 16.59 2.32 6.90
C THR A 93 16.00 2.11 5.50
N PRO A 94 16.80 2.25 4.41
CA PRO A 94 16.28 2.00 3.08
C PRO A 94 15.56 0.64 3.01
N PRO A 95 14.31 0.60 2.51
CA PRO A 95 13.55 -0.64 2.49
C PRO A 95 14.16 -1.63 1.50
N GLU A 96 14.13 -2.91 1.89
CA GLU A 96 14.62 -4.02 1.08
C GLU A 96 13.44 -4.69 0.37
N SER A 97 13.55 -4.86 -0.95
CA SER A 97 12.53 -5.58 -1.72
C SER A 97 12.65 -7.08 -1.45
N ILE A 98 11.58 -7.69 -0.93
CA ILE A 98 11.54 -9.12 -0.63
C ILE A 98 10.61 -9.89 -1.55
N TYR A 99 9.65 -9.24 -2.16
CA TYR A 99 8.76 -9.87 -3.15
C TYR A 99 8.23 -8.79 -4.11
N PRO A 100 8.96 -8.48 -5.21
CA PRO A 100 8.63 -7.35 -6.09
C PRO A 100 7.40 -7.60 -6.99
N ASP A 101 7.00 -8.85 -7.22
CA ASP A 101 6.01 -9.22 -8.22
C ASP A 101 4.68 -9.65 -7.61
N PHE A 102 4.47 -9.43 -6.31
CA PHE A 102 3.22 -9.83 -5.67
C PHE A 102 2.04 -9.08 -6.26
N ARG A 103 1.01 -9.83 -6.62
CA ARG A 103 -0.21 -9.32 -7.22
C ARG A 103 -1.40 -10.07 -6.66
N TYR A 104 -2.47 -9.34 -6.31
CA TYR A 104 -3.67 -9.98 -5.80
C TYR A 104 -4.92 -9.18 -6.13
N ARG A 105 -6.06 -9.88 -6.05
CA ARG A 105 -7.39 -9.29 -6.07
C ARG A 105 -8.21 -9.94 -4.95
N ALA A 106 -8.82 -9.13 -4.11
CA ALA A 106 -9.62 -9.59 -2.98
C ALA A 106 -10.84 -8.69 -2.77
N THR A 107 -11.91 -9.29 -2.25
CA THR A 107 -13.16 -8.57 -1.96
C THR A 107 -13.43 -8.63 -0.47
N ASP A 108 -13.67 -7.48 0.17
CA ASP A 108 -13.97 -7.44 1.59
C ASP A 108 -15.43 -7.87 1.89
N PRO A 109 -15.80 -8.02 3.17
CA PRO A 109 -17.18 -8.41 3.53
C PRO A 109 -18.27 -7.46 3.06
N ASN A 110 -17.92 -6.20 2.76
CA ASN A 110 -18.86 -5.18 2.29
C ASN A 110 -18.86 -5.04 0.75
N GLY A 111 -18.16 -5.91 0.04
CA GLY A 111 -18.12 -5.90 -1.42
C GLY A 111 -17.10 -4.95 -2.03
N ILE A 112 -16.24 -4.32 -1.23
CA ILE A 112 -15.17 -3.45 -1.74
C ILE A 112 -13.99 -4.31 -2.20
N VAL A 113 -13.50 -4.05 -3.41
CA VAL A 113 -12.43 -4.83 -4.04
C VAL A 113 -11.10 -4.12 -3.93
N GLU A 114 -10.06 -4.87 -3.56
CA GLU A 114 -8.66 -4.51 -3.78
C GLU A 114 -8.13 -5.29 -4.99
N ASN A 115 -7.44 -4.61 -5.89
CA ASN A 115 -6.88 -5.21 -7.11
C ASN A 115 -5.55 -4.51 -7.38
N GLU A 116 -4.45 -5.14 -6.95
CA GLU A 116 -3.17 -4.47 -6.82
C GLU A 116 -2.00 -5.29 -7.35
N VAL A 117 -1.07 -4.60 -8.00
CA VAL A 117 0.34 -5.04 -8.06
C VAL A 117 0.99 -4.43 -6.82
N CYS A 118 1.46 -5.26 -5.92
CA CYS A 118 1.81 -4.87 -4.55
C CYS A 118 3.19 -5.39 -4.15
N PRO A 119 4.30 -4.75 -4.62
CA PRO A 119 5.64 -5.11 -4.16
C PRO A 119 5.72 -5.10 -2.65
N VAL A 120 6.43 -6.09 -2.09
CA VAL A 120 6.55 -6.27 -0.64
C VAL A 120 7.97 -5.92 -0.22
N PHE A 121 8.09 -5.12 0.85
CA PHE A 121 9.36 -4.63 1.39
C PHE A 121 9.51 -5.02 2.85
N ALA A 122 10.76 -5.06 3.31
CA ALA A 122 11.11 -5.15 4.72
C ALA A 122 12.06 -4.00 5.08
N ALA A 123 11.92 -3.46 6.29
CA ALA A 123 12.78 -2.38 6.79
C ALA A 123 12.92 -2.44 8.31
N ARG A 124 13.83 -1.63 8.85
CA ARG A 124 14.10 -1.56 10.28
C ARG A 124 14.05 -0.14 10.81
#